data_7ea47be0095e8b0fc47726f979dc15ed
#
_entry.id   7ea47be0095e8b0fc47726f979dc15ed
#
_cell.length_a   1.000
_cell.length_b   1.000
_cell.length_c   1.000
_cell.angle_alpha   90.00
_cell.angle_beta   90.00
_cell.angle_gamma   90.00
#
_symmetry.space_group_name_H-M   'P 1'
#
loop_
_entity.id
_entity.type
_entity.pdbx_description
1 polymer ?
#
loop_
_entity_poly.entity_id
_entity_poly.type
_entity_poly.pdbx_seq_one_letter_code
_entity_poly.pdbx_strand_id
1 'polypeptide(L)'
;MLRVLRSIHIGVANRGVWPLTLCTPQRGFRPVALVDISQQALQEARARVGLPESACFNDAQQALEQVQADCVIICAPTRFHLPLTKLALSKRLPVLVEKGMAPDFASAVEFVRAVEQAGVPVCIAQNYRYGPMERTILSCISDPSHPAHTGFVYCMDYVQHRVRPEPRTLTYPFASVWDMSCHHFDNLLAWFGPAEWMQAASFAAPWSAYPHDNNTSAIIRMANGTTVNYCHTHDASRGQLVVSLHGQRGALWLNDAGEIHFSQRPTEQFGTRPAQVVPRVEAPGQAGVLADFYRYVTEGVEPGISARNNLQVMAMCEMMVRAITTGRRVYRREIDQQGESRT
;
A
#
# COMPACT_ATOMS: atom_id res chain seq x y z
N MET A 1 6.69 -7.31 29.81
CA MET A 1 7.56 -7.77 28.68
C MET A 1 6.74 -7.84 27.42
N LEU A 2 7.30 -7.45 26.26
CA LEU A 2 6.65 -7.57 24.97
C LEU A 2 6.40 -9.07 24.67
N ARG A 3 5.16 -9.44 24.30
CA ARG A 3 4.86 -10.80 23.82
C ARG A 3 5.57 -11.01 22.49
N VAL A 4 6.37 -12.07 22.34
CA VAL A 4 7.04 -12.37 21.06
C VAL A 4 6.20 -13.38 20.29
N LEU A 5 5.68 -12.95 19.11
CA LEU A 5 4.90 -13.78 18.21
C LEU A 5 5.83 -14.66 17.36
N ARG A 6 5.58 -15.95 17.33
CA ARG A 6 6.26 -16.92 16.45
C ARG A 6 5.64 -16.79 15.06
N SER A 7 6.46 -16.53 14.04
CA SER A 7 6.00 -16.28 12.68
C SER A 7 6.50 -17.32 11.68
N ILE A 8 5.58 -17.85 10.85
CA ILE A 8 5.92 -18.59 9.63
C ILE A 8 6.02 -17.61 8.48
N HIS A 9 7.08 -17.68 7.70
CA HIS A 9 7.30 -16.83 6.53
C HIS A 9 7.15 -17.63 5.24
N ILE A 10 6.20 -17.24 4.38
CA ILE A 10 5.88 -17.88 3.10
C ILE A 10 6.27 -16.95 1.96
N GLY A 11 7.19 -17.40 1.09
CA GLY A 11 7.85 -16.57 0.08
C GLY A 11 8.96 -15.76 0.72
N VAL A 12 10.18 -16.30 0.76
CA VAL A 12 11.32 -15.71 1.48
C VAL A 12 12.35 -15.05 0.58
N ALA A 13 12.17 -15.13 -0.75
CA ALA A 13 12.97 -14.41 -1.73
C ALA A 13 12.47 -12.98 -1.99
N ASN A 14 13.26 -12.16 -2.66
CA ASN A 14 12.89 -10.83 -3.13
C ASN A 14 12.16 -9.97 -2.07
N ARG A 15 10.83 -9.83 -2.21
CA ARG A 15 10.00 -9.08 -1.26
C ARG A 15 9.92 -9.74 0.12
N GLY A 16 10.15 -11.03 0.23
CA GLY A 16 10.18 -11.75 1.50
C GLY A 16 11.38 -11.41 2.39
N VAL A 17 12.41 -10.76 1.85
CA VAL A 17 13.64 -10.42 2.61
C VAL A 17 13.37 -9.34 3.67
N TRP A 18 12.52 -8.33 3.39
CA TRP A 18 12.31 -7.24 4.33
C TRP A 18 11.65 -7.70 5.66
N PRO A 19 10.59 -8.54 5.65
CA PRO A 19 10.02 -8.97 6.93
C PRO A 19 10.96 -9.89 7.69
N LEU A 20 11.74 -10.74 7.01
CA LEU A 20 12.77 -11.56 7.67
C LEU A 20 13.83 -10.71 8.38
N THR A 21 14.22 -9.57 7.79
CA THR A 21 15.18 -8.65 8.39
C THR A 21 14.60 -7.90 9.60
N LEU A 22 13.31 -7.55 9.54
CA LEU A 22 12.66 -6.72 10.56
C LEU A 22 11.92 -7.53 11.64
N CYS A 23 11.57 -8.79 11.40
CA CYS A 23 10.94 -9.66 12.40
C CYS A 23 11.97 -10.13 13.43
N THR A 24 12.14 -9.34 14.48
CA THR A 24 13.06 -9.61 15.59
C THR A 24 12.31 -9.61 16.91
N PRO A 25 12.85 -10.28 17.97
CA PRO A 25 12.23 -10.26 19.30
C PRO A 25 12.01 -8.85 19.87
N GLN A 26 12.89 -7.90 19.54
CA GLN A 26 12.79 -6.49 19.95
C GLN A 26 11.58 -5.80 19.32
N ARG A 27 11.10 -6.29 18.16
CA ARG A 27 9.87 -5.83 17.47
C ARG A 27 8.67 -6.74 17.71
N GLY A 28 8.79 -7.71 18.62
CA GLY A 28 7.69 -8.62 18.98
C GLY A 28 7.53 -9.82 18.05
N PHE A 29 8.53 -10.17 17.22
CA PHE A 29 8.43 -11.30 16.30
C PHE A 29 9.66 -12.22 16.38
N ARG A 30 9.43 -13.50 16.14
CA ARG A 30 10.48 -14.51 15.98
C ARG A 30 10.11 -15.45 14.82
N PRO A 31 10.83 -15.44 13.71
CA PRO A 31 10.69 -16.47 12.67
C PRO A 31 10.90 -17.86 13.25
N VAL A 32 10.01 -18.80 12.95
CA VAL A 32 10.09 -20.19 13.40
C VAL A 32 10.06 -21.19 12.25
N ALA A 33 9.58 -20.78 11.06
CA ALA A 33 9.67 -21.58 9.84
C ALA A 33 9.72 -20.68 8.61
N LEU A 34 10.33 -21.22 7.57
CA LEU A 34 10.49 -20.61 6.25
C LEU A 34 9.88 -21.52 5.18
N VAL A 35 9.12 -20.93 4.26
CA VAL A 35 8.49 -21.66 3.16
C VAL A 35 8.82 -20.97 1.84
N ASP A 36 9.41 -21.69 0.90
CA ASP A 36 9.63 -21.25 -0.48
C ASP A 36 9.77 -22.45 -1.40
N ILE A 37 9.38 -22.33 -2.66
CA ILE A 37 9.58 -23.37 -3.68
C ILE A 37 11.05 -23.45 -4.11
N SER A 38 11.84 -22.41 -3.87
CA SER A 38 13.25 -22.31 -4.21
C SER A 38 14.13 -22.76 -3.04
N GLN A 39 14.88 -23.85 -3.21
CA GLN A 39 15.85 -24.30 -2.22
C GLN A 39 16.94 -23.26 -1.95
N GLN A 40 17.39 -22.55 -2.99
CA GLN A 40 18.37 -21.49 -2.83
C GLN A 40 17.82 -20.36 -1.93
N ALA A 41 16.57 -19.93 -2.16
CA ALA A 41 15.93 -18.90 -1.33
C ALA A 41 15.82 -19.34 0.14
N LEU A 42 15.47 -20.60 0.37
CA LEU A 42 15.42 -21.17 1.73
C LEU A 42 16.80 -21.18 2.41
N GLN A 43 17.86 -21.56 1.69
CA GLN A 43 19.22 -21.55 2.23
C GLN A 43 19.68 -20.14 2.61
N GLU A 44 19.46 -19.17 1.72
CA GLU A 44 19.82 -17.77 1.99
C GLU A 44 19.00 -17.18 3.17
N ALA A 45 17.70 -17.45 3.20
CA ALA A 45 16.82 -16.97 4.25
C ALA A 45 17.14 -17.59 5.61
N ARG A 46 17.36 -18.90 5.68
CA ARG A 46 17.69 -19.58 6.95
C ARG A 46 19.03 -19.12 7.53
N ALA A 47 20.03 -18.87 6.67
CA ALA A 47 21.32 -18.32 7.11
C ALA A 47 21.15 -16.92 7.72
N ARG A 48 20.27 -16.10 7.14
CA ARG A 48 19.96 -14.75 7.62
C ARG A 48 19.33 -14.73 9.02
N VAL A 49 18.42 -15.67 9.30
CA VAL A 49 17.66 -15.70 10.57
C VAL A 49 18.15 -16.75 11.56
N GLY A 50 19.15 -17.54 11.21
CA GLY A 50 19.76 -18.56 12.08
C GLY A 50 18.86 -19.77 12.34
N LEU A 51 17.97 -20.14 11.41
CA LEU A 51 17.10 -21.30 11.55
C LEU A 51 17.77 -22.59 11.06
N PRO A 52 17.45 -23.77 11.67
CA PRO A 52 17.92 -25.05 11.18
C PRO A 52 17.21 -25.44 9.87
N GLU A 53 17.77 -26.42 9.17
CA GLU A 53 17.20 -26.93 7.92
C GLU A 53 15.81 -27.54 8.13
N SER A 54 15.58 -28.18 9.27
CA SER A 54 14.29 -28.75 9.66
C SER A 54 13.16 -27.72 9.84
N ALA A 55 13.47 -26.42 9.83
CA ALA A 55 12.49 -25.33 9.84
C ALA A 55 12.21 -24.78 8.43
N CYS A 56 12.75 -25.42 7.38
CA CYS A 56 12.57 -25.02 5.98
C CYS A 56 11.66 -25.99 5.27
N PHE A 57 10.65 -25.47 4.57
CA PHE A 57 9.60 -26.23 3.90
C PHE A 57 9.43 -25.76 2.45
N ASN A 58 9.10 -26.68 1.55
CA ASN A 58 8.71 -26.32 0.18
C ASN A 58 7.19 -26.21 0.01
N ASP A 59 6.44 -26.60 1.02
CA ASP A 59 4.99 -26.61 1.04
C ASP A 59 4.46 -25.87 2.27
N ALA A 60 3.52 -24.94 2.04
CA ALA A 60 2.96 -24.11 3.10
C ALA A 60 2.03 -24.89 4.03
N GLN A 61 1.28 -25.87 3.50
CA GLN A 61 0.39 -26.69 4.30
C GLN A 61 1.20 -27.54 5.28
N GLN A 62 2.27 -28.17 4.81
CA GLN A 62 3.17 -28.95 5.65
C GLN A 62 3.75 -28.10 6.79
N ALA A 63 4.23 -26.88 6.51
CA ALA A 63 4.73 -25.98 7.52
C ALA A 63 3.66 -25.62 8.57
N LEU A 64 2.45 -25.33 8.14
CA LEU A 64 1.33 -24.96 9.02
C LEU A 64 0.77 -26.15 9.83
N GLU A 65 1.04 -27.38 9.43
CA GLU A 65 0.66 -28.60 10.17
C GLU A 65 1.72 -28.99 11.18
N GLN A 66 3.01 -28.79 10.88
CA GLN A 66 4.11 -29.27 11.70
C GLN A 66 4.67 -28.22 12.68
N VAL A 67 4.48 -26.91 12.40
CA VAL A 67 5.10 -25.84 13.17
C VAL A 67 4.05 -25.07 13.96
N GLN A 68 4.27 -24.96 15.27
CA GLN A 68 3.46 -24.09 16.12
C GLN A 68 3.85 -22.63 15.91
N ALA A 69 2.91 -21.80 15.43
CA ALA A 69 3.08 -20.39 15.18
C ALA A 69 1.94 -19.55 15.77
N ASP A 70 2.18 -18.25 15.91
CA ASP A 70 1.21 -17.26 16.38
C ASP A 70 0.72 -16.37 15.20
N CYS A 71 1.44 -16.33 14.07
CA CYS A 71 1.06 -15.59 12.88
C CYS A 71 1.79 -16.11 11.64
N VAL A 72 1.33 -15.66 10.46
CA VAL A 72 1.92 -15.98 9.16
C VAL A 72 2.24 -14.68 8.41
N ILE A 73 3.37 -14.62 7.71
CA ILE A 73 3.77 -13.53 6.84
C ILE A 73 3.91 -14.07 5.42
N ILE A 74 3.12 -13.55 4.48
CA ILE A 74 3.03 -14.04 3.10
C ILE A 74 3.61 -12.99 2.16
N CYS A 75 4.68 -13.36 1.44
CA CYS A 75 5.34 -12.54 0.41
C CYS A 75 5.43 -13.29 -0.94
N ALA A 76 4.52 -14.21 -1.17
CA ALA A 76 4.37 -14.91 -2.44
C ALA A 76 3.85 -13.98 -3.57
N PRO A 77 3.88 -14.37 -4.85
CA PRO A 77 3.21 -13.61 -5.91
C PRO A 77 1.70 -13.45 -5.65
N THR A 78 1.14 -12.30 -6.04
CA THR A 78 -0.23 -11.87 -5.71
C THR A 78 -1.32 -12.91 -5.95
N ARG A 79 -1.20 -13.72 -7.03
CA ARG A 79 -2.16 -14.81 -7.33
C ARG A 79 -2.26 -15.89 -6.24
N PHE A 80 -1.25 -15.99 -5.38
CA PHE A 80 -1.21 -16.97 -4.28
C PHE A 80 -1.62 -16.34 -2.93
N HIS A 81 -1.87 -15.04 -2.85
CA HIS A 81 -2.22 -14.39 -1.58
C HIS A 81 -3.48 -14.98 -0.98
N LEU A 82 -4.58 -15.05 -1.75
CA LEU A 82 -5.84 -15.58 -1.25
C LEU A 82 -5.76 -17.07 -0.83
N PRO A 83 -5.28 -18.01 -1.65
CA PRO A 83 -5.20 -19.42 -1.24
C PRO A 83 -4.30 -19.63 -0.02
N LEU A 84 -3.15 -18.99 0.06
CA LEU A 84 -2.25 -19.10 1.21
C LEU A 84 -2.86 -18.45 2.46
N THR A 85 -3.57 -17.33 2.32
CA THR A 85 -4.30 -16.70 3.43
C THR A 85 -5.41 -17.63 3.93
N LYS A 86 -6.23 -18.20 3.04
CA LYS A 86 -7.27 -19.17 3.45
C LYS A 86 -6.68 -20.36 4.23
N LEU A 87 -5.52 -20.85 3.81
CA LEU A 87 -4.81 -21.93 4.50
C LEU A 87 -4.39 -21.49 5.92
N ALA A 88 -3.84 -20.31 6.10
CA ALA A 88 -3.51 -19.78 7.43
C ALA A 88 -4.76 -19.52 8.29
N LEU A 89 -5.83 -18.97 7.71
CA LEU A 89 -7.10 -18.72 8.38
C LEU A 89 -7.77 -20.01 8.87
N SER A 90 -7.64 -21.15 8.14
CA SER A 90 -8.15 -22.47 8.59
C SER A 90 -7.48 -22.95 9.86
N LYS A 91 -6.26 -22.46 10.15
CA LYS A 91 -5.52 -22.68 11.39
C LYS A 91 -5.74 -21.54 12.42
N ARG A 92 -6.65 -20.59 12.13
CA ARG A 92 -6.94 -19.40 12.94
C ARG A 92 -5.70 -18.52 13.20
N LEU A 93 -4.74 -18.51 12.27
CA LEU A 93 -3.52 -17.71 12.40
C LEU A 93 -3.71 -16.32 11.77
N PRO A 94 -3.42 -15.24 12.49
CA PRO A 94 -3.29 -13.88 11.92
C PRO A 94 -2.30 -13.82 10.77
N VAL A 95 -2.58 -12.99 9.76
CA VAL A 95 -1.77 -12.95 8.53
C VAL A 95 -1.36 -11.51 8.19
N LEU A 96 -0.08 -11.33 7.87
CA LEU A 96 0.42 -10.16 7.14
C LEU A 96 0.73 -10.59 5.71
N VAL A 97 0.09 -9.94 4.73
CA VAL A 97 0.27 -10.25 3.29
C VAL A 97 0.96 -9.10 2.59
N GLU A 98 1.91 -9.40 1.70
CA GLU A 98 2.50 -8.38 0.82
C GLU A 98 1.42 -7.72 -0.06
N LYS A 99 1.71 -6.49 -0.47
CA LYS A 99 0.87 -5.78 -1.46
C LYS A 99 1.05 -6.43 -2.86
N GLY A 100 0.17 -6.32 -3.87
CA GLY A 100 -1.27 -6.00 -3.81
C GLY A 100 -2.05 -7.15 -3.24
N MET A 101 -3.12 -6.78 -2.59
CA MET A 101 -3.94 -7.76 -1.87
C MET A 101 -4.43 -8.91 -2.77
N ALA A 102 -4.88 -8.57 -3.97
CA ALA A 102 -5.44 -9.48 -4.96
C ALA A 102 -5.16 -9.00 -6.39
N PRO A 103 -5.29 -9.85 -7.42
CA PRO A 103 -5.05 -9.47 -8.82
C PRO A 103 -6.12 -8.54 -9.41
N ASP A 104 -7.33 -8.55 -8.84
CA ASP A 104 -8.48 -7.75 -9.27
C ASP A 104 -9.43 -7.49 -8.10
N PHE A 105 -10.45 -6.64 -8.33
CA PHE A 105 -11.39 -6.25 -7.28
C PHE A 105 -12.32 -7.41 -6.83
N ALA A 106 -12.73 -8.29 -7.75
CA ALA A 106 -13.58 -9.42 -7.40
C ALA A 106 -12.87 -10.38 -6.45
N SER A 107 -11.61 -10.68 -6.74
CA SER A 107 -10.73 -11.49 -5.88
C SER A 107 -10.46 -10.79 -4.53
N ALA A 108 -10.39 -9.46 -4.52
CA ALA A 108 -10.24 -8.69 -3.28
C ALA A 108 -11.49 -8.77 -2.39
N VAL A 109 -12.69 -8.74 -2.97
CA VAL A 109 -13.95 -8.94 -2.24
C VAL A 109 -13.99 -10.35 -1.65
N GLU A 110 -13.63 -11.38 -2.42
CA GLU A 110 -13.54 -12.75 -1.92
C GLU A 110 -12.52 -12.89 -0.77
N PHE A 111 -11.38 -12.20 -0.91
CA PHE A 111 -10.36 -12.17 0.12
C PHE A 111 -10.91 -11.62 1.45
N VAL A 112 -11.55 -10.47 1.41
CA VAL A 112 -12.11 -9.82 2.61
C VAL A 112 -13.21 -10.67 3.23
N ARG A 113 -14.10 -11.28 2.42
CA ARG A 113 -15.13 -12.21 2.92
C ARG A 113 -14.51 -13.38 3.68
N ALA A 114 -13.46 -13.99 3.15
CA ALA A 114 -12.79 -15.09 3.83
C ALA A 114 -12.18 -14.63 5.18
N VAL A 115 -11.63 -13.42 5.23
CA VAL A 115 -11.09 -12.82 6.46
C VAL A 115 -12.20 -12.56 7.47
N GLU A 116 -13.32 -11.99 7.05
CA GLU A 116 -14.47 -11.69 7.92
C GLU A 116 -15.11 -12.97 8.48
N GLN A 117 -15.28 -13.98 7.65
CA GLN A 117 -15.79 -15.28 8.08
C GLN A 117 -14.88 -15.97 9.11
N ALA A 118 -13.58 -15.82 8.94
CA ALA A 118 -12.61 -16.38 9.88
C ALA A 118 -12.53 -15.58 11.20
N GLY A 119 -12.83 -14.26 11.17
CA GLY A 119 -12.71 -13.38 12.34
C GLY A 119 -11.28 -13.29 12.89
N VAL A 120 -10.27 -13.37 12.02
CA VAL A 120 -8.85 -13.37 12.37
C VAL A 120 -8.18 -12.12 11.80
N PRO A 121 -7.28 -11.45 12.54
CA PRO A 121 -6.56 -10.27 12.03
C PRO A 121 -5.79 -10.54 10.76
N VAL A 122 -6.04 -9.73 9.70
CA VAL A 122 -5.27 -9.77 8.46
C VAL A 122 -4.92 -8.35 8.03
N CYS A 123 -3.64 -8.12 7.73
CA CYS A 123 -3.11 -6.85 7.22
C CYS A 123 -2.48 -7.02 5.84
N ILE A 124 -2.52 -5.93 5.05
CA ILE A 124 -1.81 -5.82 3.78
C ILE A 124 -0.63 -4.86 3.95
N ALA A 125 0.54 -5.23 3.44
CA ALA A 125 1.79 -4.50 3.67
C ALA A 125 1.88 -3.20 2.84
N GLN A 126 0.97 -2.26 3.07
CA GLN A 126 0.99 -0.91 2.49
C GLN A 126 2.01 -0.04 3.22
N ASN A 127 3.26 -0.13 2.81
CA ASN A 127 4.37 0.48 3.53
C ASN A 127 4.56 1.99 3.26
N TYR A 128 4.03 2.55 2.17
CA TYR A 128 4.25 3.96 1.81
C TYR A 128 3.67 4.91 2.86
N ARG A 129 2.47 4.66 3.39
CA ARG A 129 1.85 5.49 4.43
C ARG A 129 2.71 5.70 5.70
N TYR A 130 3.73 4.87 5.90
CA TYR A 130 4.69 4.97 7.01
C TYR A 130 5.99 5.68 6.61
N GLY A 131 6.07 6.21 5.39
CA GLY A 131 7.19 7.01 4.92
C GLY A 131 7.26 8.38 5.58
N PRO A 132 8.44 9.00 5.67
CA PRO A 132 8.59 10.31 6.32
C PRO A 132 7.83 11.42 5.59
N MET A 133 7.76 11.40 4.27
CA MET A 133 6.98 12.37 3.48
C MET A 133 5.48 12.24 3.79
N GLU A 134 4.97 11.02 3.68
CA GLU A 134 3.55 10.72 3.85
C GLU A 134 3.06 11.06 5.27
N ARG A 135 3.87 10.74 6.27
CA ARG A 135 3.57 11.06 7.67
C ARG A 135 3.63 12.55 7.94
N THR A 136 4.59 13.27 7.34
CA THR A 136 4.70 14.74 7.48
C THR A 136 3.49 15.42 6.84
N ILE A 137 3.11 15.02 5.62
CA ILE A 137 1.90 15.55 4.96
C ILE A 137 0.68 15.28 5.83
N LEU A 138 0.49 14.05 6.32
CA LEU A 138 -0.63 13.70 7.19
C LEU A 138 -0.69 14.61 8.43
N SER A 139 0.45 14.86 9.09
CA SER A 139 0.54 15.76 10.23
C SER A 139 0.11 17.19 9.87
N CYS A 140 0.57 17.72 8.74
CA CYS A 140 0.23 19.08 8.29
C CYS A 140 -1.26 19.25 7.95
N ILE A 141 -1.94 18.20 7.49
CA ILE A 141 -3.36 18.30 7.13
C ILE A 141 -4.30 17.93 8.28
N SER A 142 -3.87 17.09 9.23
CA SER A 142 -4.74 16.55 10.28
C SER A 142 -4.55 17.19 11.65
N ASP A 143 -3.39 17.80 11.93
CA ASP A 143 -3.11 18.42 13.22
C ASP A 143 -3.29 19.97 13.16
N PRO A 144 -4.37 20.52 13.73
CA PRO A 144 -4.62 21.97 13.74
C PRO A 144 -3.53 22.79 14.46
N SER A 145 -2.74 22.16 15.32
CA SER A 145 -1.63 22.81 16.04
C SER A 145 -0.33 22.83 15.26
N HIS A 146 -0.24 22.08 14.16
CA HIS A 146 0.97 22.02 13.34
C HIS A 146 1.27 23.40 12.70
N PRO A 147 2.51 23.93 12.78
CA PRO A 147 2.83 25.26 12.22
C PRO A 147 2.52 25.40 10.73
N ALA A 148 2.64 24.30 9.98
CA ALA A 148 2.32 24.22 8.54
C ALA A 148 0.94 23.60 8.27
N HIS A 149 -0.01 23.76 9.20
CA HIS A 149 -1.36 23.23 9.02
C HIS A 149 -2.09 23.92 7.86
N THR A 150 -2.47 23.15 6.84
CA THR A 150 -3.08 23.66 5.61
C THR A 150 -4.55 24.07 5.75
N GLY A 151 -5.23 23.64 6.81
CA GLY A 151 -6.69 23.63 6.86
C GLY A 151 -7.27 22.65 5.82
N PHE A 152 -8.50 22.86 5.41
CA PHE A 152 -9.15 22.02 4.38
C PHE A 152 -8.37 22.11 3.06
N VAL A 153 -7.96 20.97 2.53
CA VAL A 153 -7.28 20.85 1.23
C VAL A 153 -8.34 20.70 0.14
N TYR A 154 -8.40 21.61 -0.82
CA TYR A 154 -9.39 21.57 -1.91
C TYR A 154 -8.83 20.99 -3.20
N CYS A 155 -7.50 21.08 -3.41
CA CYS A 155 -6.83 20.57 -4.60
C CYS A 155 -5.45 20.00 -4.25
N MET A 156 -5.09 18.93 -4.95
CA MET A 156 -3.78 18.29 -4.85
C MET A 156 -3.30 17.85 -6.23
N ASP A 157 -2.03 18.07 -6.52
CA ASP A 157 -1.32 17.42 -7.63
C ASP A 157 -0.47 16.27 -7.07
N TYR A 158 -0.69 15.08 -7.59
CA TYR A 158 0.11 13.89 -7.28
C TYR A 158 0.59 13.26 -8.58
N VAL A 159 1.84 13.50 -8.94
CA VAL A 159 2.43 13.03 -10.19
C VAL A 159 3.69 12.25 -9.89
N GLN A 160 3.74 11.00 -10.31
CA GLN A 160 4.94 10.18 -10.21
C GLN A 160 5.41 9.71 -11.58
N HIS A 161 6.55 10.22 -12.01
CA HIS A 161 7.26 9.78 -13.20
C HIS A 161 8.35 8.78 -12.80
N ARG A 162 8.30 7.57 -13.34
CA ARG A 162 9.31 6.54 -13.14
C ARG A 162 10.01 6.18 -14.44
N VAL A 163 11.31 5.97 -14.33
CA VAL A 163 12.11 5.38 -15.41
C VAL A 163 12.19 3.88 -15.14
N ARG A 164 11.43 3.10 -15.89
CA ARG A 164 11.42 1.63 -15.82
C ARG A 164 11.52 1.03 -17.23
N PRO A 165 12.72 0.92 -17.79
CA PRO A 165 12.91 0.48 -19.19
C PRO A 165 12.52 -0.99 -19.42
N GLU A 166 12.39 -1.79 -18.36
CA GLU A 166 12.04 -3.20 -18.45
C GLU A 166 10.75 -3.50 -17.68
N PRO A 167 9.77 -4.19 -18.31
CA PRO A 167 8.49 -4.50 -17.66
C PRO A 167 8.62 -5.55 -16.54
N ARG A 168 9.66 -6.40 -16.58
CA ARG A 168 9.83 -7.51 -15.62
C ARG A 168 8.56 -8.37 -15.54
N THR A 169 7.87 -8.33 -14.38
CA THR A 169 6.63 -9.06 -14.14
C THR A 169 5.36 -8.25 -14.45
N LEU A 170 5.50 -6.97 -14.85
CA LEU A 170 4.37 -6.08 -15.11
C LEU A 170 3.90 -6.20 -16.58
N THR A 171 3.55 -7.41 -16.99
CA THR A 171 3.17 -7.74 -18.38
C THR A 171 1.67 -7.91 -18.59
N TYR A 172 0.85 -7.73 -17.55
CA TYR A 172 -0.60 -7.84 -17.59
C TYR A 172 -1.26 -6.44 -17.72
N PRO A 173 -2.50 -6.37 -18.20
CA PRO A 173 -3.21 -5.11 -18.36
C PRO A 173 -3.32 -4.32 -17.04
N PHE A 174 -3.14 -3.00 -17.11
CA PHE A 174 -3.23 -2.11 -15.94
C PHE A 174 -2.26 -2.44 -14.79
N ALA A 175 -1.15 -3.11 -15.11
CA ALA A 175 -0.17 -3.54 -14.10
C ALA A 175 0.31 -2.38 -13.22
N SER A 176 0.51 -1.17 -13.77
CA SER A 176 0.90 0.01 -13.00
C SER A 176 -0.15 0.43 -11.97
N VAL A 177 -1.44 0.22 -12.26
CA VAL A 177 -2.54 0.53 -11.34
C VAL A 177 -2.52 -0.45 -10.16
N TRP A 178 -2.49 -1.75 -10.43
CA TRP A 178 -2.53 -2.79 -9.41
C TRP A 178 -1.23 -2.90 -8.59
N ASP A 179 -0.07 -2.63 -9.20
CA ASP A 179 1.24 -2.77 -8.54
C ASP A 179 1.73 -1.49 -7.85
N MET A 180 1.45 -0.31 -8.43
CA MET A 180 1.99 0.96 -7.93
C MET A 180 0.94 1.93 -7.46
N SER A 181 -0.12 2.17 -8.25
CA SER A 181 -1.15 3.14 -7.85
C SER A 181 -1.86 2.73 -6.56
N CYS A 182 -1.86 1.43 -6.23
CA CYS A 182 -2.36 0.95 -4.94
C CYS A 182 -1.65 1.60 -3.73
N HIS A 183 -0.35 1.89 -3.81
CA HIS A 183 0.36 2.63 -2.76
C HIS A 183 -0.07 4.10 -2.70
N HIS A 184 -0.26 4.72 -3.85
CA HIS A 184 -0.69 6.12 -3.94
C HIS A 184 -2.11 6.28 -3.41
N PHE A 185 -3.01 5.36 -3.79
CA PHE A 185 -4.40 5.36 -3.33
C PHE A 185 -4.50 5.08 -1.84
N ASP A 186 -3.63 4.24 -1.29
CA ASP A 186 -3.52 4.04 0.15
C ASP A 186 -3.14 5.33 0.89
N ASN A 187 -2.22 6.13 0.34
CA ASN A 187 -1.89 7.44 0.88
C ASN A 187 -3.07 8.42 0.77
N LEU A 188 -3.73 8.50 -0.40
CA LEU A 188 -4.88 9.38 -0.61
C LEU A 188 -6.03 9.04 0.35
N LEU A 189 -6.28 7.75 0.58
CA LEU A 189 -7.24 7.28 1.57
C LEU A 189 -6.87 7.71 2.99
N ALA A 190 -5.59 7.60 3.36
CA ALA A 190 -5.10 8.00 4.68
C ALA A 190 -5.18 9.53 4.88
N TRP A 191 -5.04 10.32 3.83
CA TRP A 191 -5.06 11.78 3.88
C TRP A 191 -6.46 12.38 3.78
N PHE A 192 -7.32 11.82 2.93
CA PHE A 192 -8.57 12.47 2.53
C PHE A 192 -9.83 11.59 2.66
N GLY A 193 -9.67 10.34 3.08
CA GLY A 193 -10.77 9.37 3.11
C GLY A 193 -11.09 8.78 1.73
N PRO A 194 -12.27 8.16 1.53
CA PRO A 194 -12.60 7.45 0.31
C PRO A 194 -12.79 8.39 -0.91
N ALA A 195 -12.58 7.84 -2.11
CA ALA A 195 -12.93 8.53 -3.34
C ALA A 195 -14.45 8.51 -3.56
N GLU A 196 -15.01 9.62 -4.04
CA GLU A 196 -16.41 9.73 -4.46
C GLU A 196 -16.59 9.32 -5.93
N TRP A 197 -15.72 9.84 -6.81
CA TRP A 197 -15.70 9.50 -8.22
C TRP A 197 -14.31 9.69 -8.82
N MET A 198 -14.08 9.05 -9.97
CA MET A 198 -12.85 9.13 -10.75
C MET A 198 -13.15 9.19 -12.24
N GLN A 199 -12.37 9.98 -12.98
CA GLN A 199 -12.30 9.98 -14.44
C GLN A 199 -10.83 9.82 -14.84
N ALA A 200 -10.51 8.88 -15.73
CA ALA A 200 -9.14 8.51 -16.04
C ALA A 200 -8.96 8.13 -17.50
N ALA A 201 -7.72 8.22 -17.95
CA ALA A 201 -7.25 7.71 -19.23
C ALA A 201 -5.92 6.98 -19.03
N SER A 202 -5.65 5.99 -19.90
CA SER A 202 -4.32 5.39 -20.05
C SER A 202 -3.67 5.86 -21.35
N PHE A 203 -2.35 5.76 -21.37
CA PHE A 203 -1.56 6.08 -22.57
C PHE A 203 -0.27 5.25 -22.58
N ALA A 204 0.28 5.02 -23.78
CA ALA A 204 1.57 4.39 -23.97
C ALA A 204 2.52 5.37 -24.67
N ALA A 205 3.79 5.35 -24.26
CA ALA A 205 4.82 6.05 -25.02
C ALA A 205 5.21 5.21 -26.25
N PRO A 206 5.57 5.83 -27.38
CA PRO A 206 6.01 5.07 -28.57
C PRO A 206 7.23 4.18 -28.34
N TRP A 207 8.02 4.48 -27.31
CA TRP A 207 9.20 3.72 -26.90
C TRP A 207 8.94 2.78 -25.72
N SER A 208 7.68 2.62 -25.29
CA SER A 208 7.35 1.76 -24.15
C SER A 208 7.71 0.31 -24.43
N ALA A 209 8.40 -0.31 -23.49
CA ALA A 209 8.67 -1.75 -23.51
C ALA A 209 7.50 -2.58 -22.92
N TYR A 210 6.47 -1.93 -22.40
CA TYR A 210 5.31 -2.61 -21.80
C TYR A 210 4.33 -3.05 -22.87
N PRO A 211 3.78 -4.28 -22.78
CA PRO A 211 2.85 -4.82 -23.78
C PRO A 211 1.46 -4.18 -23.73
N HIS A 212 1.15 -3.45 -22.65
CA HIS A 212 -0.10 -2.74 -22.43
C HIS A 212 0.17 -1.31 -21.95
N ASP A 213 -0.82 -0.42 -22.08
CA ASP A 213 -0.76 0.92 -21.51
C ASP A 213 -0.42 0.85 -20.03
N ASN A 214 0.72 1.41 -19.66
CA ASN A 214 1.24 1.34 -18.30
C ASN A 214 1.42 2.71 -17.66
N ASN A 215 0.81 3.72 -18.27
CA ASN A 215 0.77 5.09 -17.79
C ASN A 215 -0.69 5.51 -17.62
N THR A 216 -0.99 6.27 -16.58
CA THR A 216 -2.36 6.67 -16.25
C THR A 216 -2.41 8.13 -15.83
N SER A 217 -3.49 8.81 -16.22
CA SER A 217 -3.83 10.15 -15.75
C SER A 217 -5.29 10.18 -15.30
N ALA A 218 -5.57 10.86 -14.18
CA ALA A 218 -6.92 10.91 -13.61
C ALA A 218 -7.22 12.21 -12.88
N ILE A 219 -8.52 12.54 -12.82
CA ILE A 219 -9.11 13.44 -11.84
C ILE A 219 -9.87 12.59 -10.84
N ILE A 220 -9.52 12.72 -9.55
CA ILE A 220 -10.12 11.96 -8.46
C ILE A 220 -10.80 12.95 -7.51
N ARG A 221 -12.09 12.78 -7.28
CA ARG A 221 -12.83 13.51 -6.24
C ARG A 221 -12.91 12.66 -5.00
N MET A 222 -12.36 13.16 -3.91
CA MET A 222 -12.45 12.54 -2.60
C MET A 222 -13.76 12.95 -1.93
N ALA A 223 -14.33 12.10 -1.08
CA ALA A 223 -15.62 12.35 -0.41
C ALA A 223 -15.59 13.57 0.52
N ASN A 224 -14.43 13.91 1.07
CA ASN A 224 -14.24 15.13 1.86
C ASN A 224 -14.25 16.43 1.04
N GLY A 225 -14.33 16.34 -0.30
CA GLY A 225 -14.33 17.50 -1.20
C GLY A 225 -12.98 17.85 -1.82
N THR A 226 -11.88 17.17 -1.48
CA THR A 226 -10.58 17.35 -2.13
C THR A 226 -10.63 16.82 -3.56
N THR A 227 -10.04 17.56 -4.51
CA THR A 227 -9.84 17.09 -5.90
C THR A 227 -8.35 16.80 -6.11
N VAL A 228 -8.03 15.63 -6.61
CA VAL A 228 -6.65 15.21 -6.90
C VAL A 228 -6.45 15.09 -8.40
N ASN A 229 -5.47 15.81 -8.93
CA ASN A 229 -4.91 15.60 -10.26
C ASN A 229 -3.82 14.54 -10.14
N TYR A 230 -4.06 13.39 -10.71
CA TYR A 230 -3.19 12.24 -10.57
C TYR A 230 -2.54 11.87 -11.88
N CYS A 231 -1.24 11.59 -11.87
CA CYS A 231 -0.55 10.98 -13.00
C CYS A 231 0.51 10.00 -12.51
N HIS A 232 0.58 8.84 -13.15
CA HIS A 232 1.63 7.85 -12.93
C HIS A 232 2.13 7.29 -14.25
N THR A 233 3.44 7.30 -14.47
CA THR A 233 4.09 6.72 -15.66
C THR A 233 5.30 5.89 -15.29
N HIS A 234 5.53 4.80 -16.01
CA HIS A 234 6.77 4.03 -16.00
C HIS A 234 7.70 4.36 -17.17
N ASP A 235 7.22 5.05 -18.18
CA ASP A 235 7.95 5.35 -19.43
C ASP A 235 8.63 6.72 -19.40
N ALA A 236 8.83 7.31 -18.23
CA ALA A 236 9.46 8.61 -18.13
C ALA A 236 10.94 8.56 -18.52
N SER A 237 11.43 9.63 -19.13
CA SER A 237 12.86 9.84 -19.40
C SER A 237 13.63 10.35 -18.16
N ARG A 238 12.90 10.88 -17.16
CA ARG A 238 13.43 11.33 -15.86
C ARG A 238 12.48 10.92 -14.74
N GLY A 239 13.05 10.39 -13.66
CA GLY A 239 12.29 10.15 -12.43
C GLY A 239 11.90 11.47 -11.75
N GLN A 240 10.63 11.61 -11.35
CA GLN A 240 10.12 12.78 -10.65
C GLN A 240 8.92 12.40 -9.77
N LEU A 241 8.83 13.01 -8.61
CA LEU A 241 7.65 12.96 -7.76
C LEU A 241 7.20 14.41 -7.49
N VAL A 242 6.00 14.76 -7.98
CA VAL A 242 5.35 16.04 -7.66
C VAL A 242 4.23 15.74 -6.67
N VAL A 243 4.30 16.41 -5.54
CA VAL A 243 3.24 16.44 -4.53
C VAL A 243 3.02 17.91 -4.17
N SER A 244 1.84 18.43 -4.48
CA SER A 244 1.47 19.81 -4.18
C SER A 244 0.03 19.84 -3.68
N LEU A 245 -0.19 20.44 -2.51
CA LEU A 245 -1.50 20.56 -1.88
C LEU A 245 -1.84 22.04 -1.68
N HIS A 246 -3.05 22.42 -2.05
CA HIS A 246 -3.61 23.75 -1.85
C HIS A 246 -4.74 23.70 -0.83
N GLY A 247 -4.48 24.24 0.33
CA GLY A 247 -5.42 24.29 1.45
C GLY A 247 -5.97 25.68 1.73
N GLN A 248 -6.93 25.73 2.64
CA GLN A 248 -7.57 26.98 3.07
C GLN A 248 -6.58 27.96 3.70
N ARG A 249 -5.60 27.47 4.45
CA ARG A 249 -4.61 28.28 5.21
C ARG A 249 -3.27 28.46 4.49
N GLY A 250 -2.96 27.61 3.52
CA GLY A 250 -1.69 27.65 2.79
C GLY A 250 -1.52 26.48 1.86
N ALA A 251 -0.36 26.43 1.22
CA ALA A 251 0.02 25.35 0.31
C ALA A 251 1.25 24.60 0.85
N LEU A 252 1.26 23.29 0.62
CA LEU A 252 2.41 22.41 0.81
C LEU A 252 2.86 21.89 -0.54
N TRP A 253 4.16 21.77 -0.73
CA TRP A 253 4.70 21.10 -1.92
C TRP A 253 6.05 20.46 -1.66
N LEU A 254 6.35 19.45 -2.46
CA LEU A 254 7.65 18.80 -2.52
C LEU A 254 8.53 19.52 -3.55
N ASN A 255 9.74 19.95 -3.17
CA ASN A 255 10.69 20.49 -4.13
C ASN A 255 11.53 19.37 -4.80
N ASP A 256 12.37 19.71 -5.78
CA ASP A 256 13.23 18.76 -6.50
C ASP A 256 14.29 18.07 -5.60
N ALA A 257 14.65 18.66 -4.47
CA ALA A 257 15.52 18.04 -3.47
C ALA A 257 14.77 17.07 -2.55
N GLY A 258 13.44 16.97 -2.71
CA GLY A 258 12.58 16.13 -1.88
C GLY A 258 12.24 16.77 -0.54
N GLU A 259 12.47 18.06 -0.32
CA GLU A 259 12.05 18.76 0.89
C GLU A 259 10.59 19.19 0.79
N ILE A 260 9.88 19.14 1.91
CA ILE A 260 8.50 19.65 2.01
C ILE A 260 8.56 21.13 2.38
N HIS A 261 7.92 21.95 1.59
CA HIS A 261 7.79 23.38 1.81
C HIS A 261 6.34 23.75 2.14
N PHE A 262 6.16 24.75 2.97
CA PHE A 262 4.87 25.35 3.27
C PHE A 262 4.92 26.86 3.07
N SER A 263 3.87 27.41 2.46
CA SER A 263 3.64 28.86 2.40
C SER A 263 2.22 29.17 2.83
N GLN A 264 2.06 30.16 3.71
CA GLN A 264 0.74 30.63 4.11
C GLN A 264 0.01 31.25 2.92
N ARG A 265 -1.31 31.15 2.90
CA ARG A 265 -2.16 31.81 1.91
C ARG A 265 -1.93 33.32 1.94
N PRO A 266 -1.62 33.97 0.78
CA PRO A 266 -1.54 35.42 0.70
C PRO A 266 -2.90 36.07 1.02
N THR A 267 -2.84 37.24 1.62
CA THR A 267 -4.05 38.09 1.87
C THR A 267 -4.38 38.99 0.70
N GLU A 268 -3.42 39.19 -0.20
CA GLU A 268 -3.54 40.03 -1.39
C GLU A 268 -3.59 39.16 -2.66
N GLN A 269 -4.26 39.64 -3.72
CA GLN A 269 -4.54 38.87 -4.93
C GLN A 269 -3.27 38.32 -5.62
N PHE A 270 -2.19 39.10 -5.65
CA PHE A 270 -0.90 38.70 -6.25
C PHE A 270 0.22 38.66 -5.20
N GLY A 271 -0.17 38.57 -3.93
CA GLY A 271 0.80 38.52 -2.85
C GLY A 271 1.53 37.16 -2.84
N THR A 272 2.79 37.18 -2.46
CA THR A 272 3.59 36.00 -2.15
C THR A 272 3.93 35.99 -0.66
N ARG A 273 3.96 34.80 -0.06
CA ARG A 273 4.47 34.62 1.30
C ARG A 273 5.75 33.82 1.24
N PRO A 274 6.74 34.10 2.09
CA PRO A 274 7.93 33.27 2.17
C PRO A 274 7.57 31.81 2.41
N ALA A 275 8.23 30.91 1.67
CA ALA A 275 8.15 29.48 1.93
C ALA A 275 9.07 29.12 3.11
N GLN A 276 8.63 28.19 3.92
CA GLN A 276 9.44 27.58 4.97
C GLN A 276 9.57 26.08 4.74
N VAL A 277 10.73 25.53 5.03
CA VAL A 277 10.94 24.08 5.01
C VAL A 277 10.20 23.48 6.21
N VAL A 278 9.40 22.46 5.94
CA VAL A 278 8.71 21.68 6.97
C VAL A 278 9.60 20.51 7.37
N PRO A 279 10.07 20.44 8.62
CA PRO A 279 10.86 19.31 9.08
C PRO A 279 10.09 18.00 8.89
N ARG A 280 10.74 16.99 8.30
CA ARG A 280 10.13 15.68 8.19
C ARG A 280 9.99 15.04 9.56
N VAL A 281 8.82 14.46 9.83
CA VAL A 281 8.64 13.64 11.02
C VAL A 281 9.44 12.35 10.88
N GLU A 282 9.96 11.86 12.00
CA GLU A 282 10.56 10.54 12.05
C GLU A 282 9.48 9.50 11.71
N ALA A 283 9.81 8.56 10.85
CA ALA A 283 8.84 7.62 10.34
C ALA A 283 9.40 6.20 10.34
N PRO A 284 8.58 5.22 10.78
CA PRO A 284 9.05 3.85 10.97
C PRO A 284 9.25 3.08 9.66
N GLY A 285 8.77 3.58 8.52
CA GLY A 285 8.83 2.86 7.24
C GLY A 285 8.19 1.48 7.33
N GLN A 286 8.84 0.46 6.80
CA GLN A 286 8.32 -0.92 6.85
C GLN A 286 8.15 -1.47 8.27
N ALA A 287 8.90 -0.96 9.26
CA ALA A 287 8.70 -1.35 10.65
C ALA A 287 7.34 -0.90 11.20
N GLY A 288 6.75 0.16 10.65
CA GLY A 288 5.39 0.60 10.99
C GLY A 288 4.31 -0.40 10.57
N VAL A 289 4.50 -1.09 9.44
CA VAL A 289 3.62 -2.18 9.01
C VAL A 289 3.60 -3.30 10.04
N LEU A 290 4.80 -3.71 10.52
CA LEU A 290 4.91 -4.75 11.55
C LEU A 290 4.33 -4.30 12.89
N ALA A 291 4.55 -3.05 13.28
CA ALA A 291 4.03 -2.51 14.54
C ALA A 291 2.49 -2.49 14.54
N ASP A 292 1.87 -2.06 13.45
CA ASP A 292 0.42 -2.05 13.32
C ASP A 292 -0.17 -3.46 13.25
N PHE A 293 0.49 -4.39 12.54
CA PHE A 293 0.10 -5.79 12.53
C PHE A 293 0.22 -6.41 13.94
N TYR A 294 1.32 -6.14 14.64
CA TYR A 294 1.52 -6.60 16.00
C TYR A 294 0.40 -6.14 16.95
N ARG A 295 0.06 -4.84 16.92
CA ARG A 295 -1.01 -4.28 17.74
C ARG A 295 -2.37 -4.87 17.40
N TYR A 296 -2.63 -5.12 16.11
CA TYR A 296 -3.89 -5.76 15.73
C TYR A 296 -4.00 -7.18 16.29
N VAL A 297 -2.90 -7.96 16.26
CA VAL A 297 -2.87 -9.33 16.79
C VAL A 297 -2.96 -9.37 18.32
N THR A 298 -2.29 -8.46 19.00
CA THR A 298 -2.13 -8.54 20.47
C THR A 298 -3.13 -7.68 21.25
N GLU A 299 -3.63 -6.61 20.67
CA GLU A 299 -4.48 -5.61 21.32
C GLU A 299 -5.87 -5.48 20.64
N GLY A 300 -6.06 -6.10 19.47
CA GLY A 300 -7.30 -6.00 18.71
C GLY A 300 -7.53 -4.64 18.04
N VAL A 301 -6.51 -3.77 17.99
CA VAL A 301 -6.60 -2.44 17.37
C VAL A 301 -6.47 -2.57 15.86
N GLU A 302 -7.60 -2.47 15.13
CA GLU A 302 -7.62 -2.58 13.68
C GLU A 302 -6.92 -1.39 13.01
N PRO A 303 -5.84 -1.64 12.24
CA PRO A 303 -5.08 -0.57 11.59
C PRO A 303 -5.68 -0.19 10.23
N GLY A 304 -5.26 0.98 9.71
CA GLY A 304 -5.61 1.42 8.36
C GLY A 304 -5.15 0.50 7.22
N ILE A 305 -4.23 -0.44 7.52
CA ILE A 305 -3.73 -1.46 6.58
C ILE A 305 -4.44 -2.82 6.74
N SER A 306 -5.51 -2.92 7.53
CA SER A 306 -6.28 -4.17 7.61
C SER A 306 -6.81 -4.58 6.23
N ALA A 307 -7.10 -5.86 6.03
CA ALA A 307 -7.67 -6.34 4.77
C ALA A 307 -8.97 -5.61 4.42
N ARG A 308 -9.84 -5.35 5.41
CA ARG A 308 -11.09 -4.59 5.24
C ARG A 308 -10.81 -3.16 4.74
N ASN A 309 -9.89 -2.44 5.38
CA ASN A 309 -9.53 -1.10 4.98
C ASN A 309 -8.83 -1.08 3.62
N ASN A 310 -8.02 -2.09 3.30
CA ASN A 310 -7.34 -2.20 2.01
C ASN A 310 -8.30 -2.50 0.85
N LEU A 311 -9.51 -3.03 1.09
CA LEU A 311 -10.54 -3.14 0.07
C LEU A 311 -10.90 -1.78 -0.54
N GLN A 312 -10.77 -0.70 0.23
CA GLN A 312 -10.96 0.66 -0.27
C GLN A 312 -9.90 1.06 -1.31
N VAL A 313 -8.65 0.61 -1.11
CA VAL A 313 -7.56 0.78 -2.08
C VAL A 313 -7.88 0.03 -3.36
N MET A 314 -8.30 -1.23 -3.24
CA MET A 314 -8.66 -2.07 -4.38
C MET A 314 -9.85 -1.50 -5.15
N ALA A 315 -10.82 -0.90 -4.44
CA ALA A 315 -11.94 -0.22 -5.08
C ALA A 315 -11.49 1.02 -5.87
N MET A 316 -10.53 1.79 -5.39
CA MET A 316 -9.95 2.91 -6.17
C MET A 316 -9.18 2.40 -7.41
N CYS A 317 -8.46 1.30 -7.31
CA CYS A 317 -7.84 0.65 -8.47
C CYS A 317 -8.89 0.24 -9.51
N GLU A 318 -9.99 -0.39 -9.07
CA GLU A 318 -11.11 -0.77 -9.95
C GLU A 318 -11.80 0.45 -10.59
N MET A 319 -12.02 1.53 -9.81
CA MET A 319 -12.54 2.79 -10.37
C MET A 319 -11.64 3.32 -11.48
N MET A 320 -10.31 3.29 -11.29
CA MET A 320 -9.33 3.70 -12.29
C MET A 320 -9.44 2.85 -13.56
N VAL A 321 -9.41 1.53 -13.42
CA VAL A 321 -9.50 0.59 -14.54
C VAL A 321 -10.81 0.79 -15.31
N ARG A 322 -11.95 0.93 -14.62
CA ARG A 322 -13.24 1.16 -15.28
C ARG A 322 -13.33 2.52 -15.96
N ALA A 323 -12.81 3.57 -15.33
CA ALA A 323 -12.79 4.89 -15.94
C ALA A 323 -11.98 4.89 -17.24
N ILE A 324 -10.82 4.20 -17.26
CA ILE A 324 -10.00 4.03 -18.46
C ILE A 324 -10.74 3.22 -19.52
N THR A 325 -11.28 2.07 -19.17
CA THR A 325 -11.91 1.16 -20.16
C THR A 325 -13.22 1.68 -20.73
N THR A 326 -13.97 2.47 -19.95
CA THR A 326 -15.28 3.00 -20.39
C THR A 326 -15.20 4.43 -20.92
N GLY A 327 -14.09 5.15 -20.70
CA GLY A 327 -13.92 6.56 -21.06
C GLY A 327 -14.85 7.52 -20.29
N ARG A 328 -15.55 7.05 -19.27
CA ARG A 328 -16.50 7.84 -18.50
C ARG A 328 -16.10 8.00 -17.05
N ARG A 329 -16.74 8.95 -16.36
CA ARG A 329 -16.64 9.06 -14.91
C ARG A 329 -17.26 7.83 -14.23
N VAL A 330 -16.54 7.28 -13.24
CA VAL A 330 -16.97 6.14 -12.42
C VAL A 330 -17.17 6.63 -10.98
N TYR A 331 -18.32 6.32 -10.40
CA TYR A 331 -18.65 6.65 -9.01
C TYR A 331 -18.38 5.47 -8.10
N ARG A 332 -17.97 5.75 -6.89
CA ARG A 332 -17.66 4.74 -5.88
C ARG A 332 -18.83 3.78 -5.64
N ARG A 333 -20.07 4.28 -5.58
CA ARG A 333 -21.29 3.48 -5.43
C ARG A 333 -21.46 2.40 -6.50
N GLU A 334 -20.95 2.60 -7.72
CA GLU A 334 -21.00 1.62 -8.80
C GLU A 334 -20.08 0.41 -8.53
N ILE A 335 -19.05 0.62 -7.72
CA ILE A 335 -18.13 -0.45 -7.29
C ILE A 335 -18.75 -1.21 -6.10
N ASP A 336 -19.31 -0.50 -5.12
CA ASP A 336 -19.89 -1.08 -3.91
C ASP A 336 -21.09 -1.99 -4.23
N GLN A 337 -22.00 -1.58 -5.12
CA GLN A 337 -23.16 -2.37 -5.56
C GLN A 337 -22.77 -3.71 -6.20
N GLN A 338 -21.62 -3.81 -6.86
CA GLN A 338 -21.15 -5.07 -7.42
C GLN A 338 -20.50 -5.99 -6.38
N GLY A 339 -19.97 -5.43 -5.31
CA GLY A 339 -19.55 -6.19 -4.13
C GLY A 339 -20.73 -6.87 -3.45
N GLU A 340 -21.87 -6.19 -3.38
CA GLU A 340 -23.11 -6.67 -2.76
C GLU A 340 -23.89 -7.64 -3.65
N SER A 341 -23.97 -7.39 -4.96
CA SER A 341 -24.75 -8.24 -5.90
C SER A 341 -24.12 -9.63 -6.16
N ARG A 342 -22.92 -9.88 -5.66
CA ARG A 342 -22.26 -11.20 -5.69
C ARG A 342 -22.31 -11.92 -4.34
N THR A 343 -23.10 -11.40 -3.40
CA THR A 343 -23.47 -12.06 -2.14
C THR A 343 -24.73 -12.87 -2.31
#